data_5b083561300c8e7628ca9da8275cad60
#
_entry.id   5b083561300c8e7628ca9da8275cad60
#
_cell.length_a   1.000
_cell.length_b   1.000
_cell.length_c   1.000
_cell.angle_alpha   90.00
_cell.angle_beta   90.00
_cell.angle_gamma   90.00
#
_symmetry.space_group_name_H-M   'P 1'
#
loop_
_entity.id
_entity.type
_entity.pdbx_description
1 polymer ?
#
loop_
_entity_poly.entity_id
_entity_poly.type
_entity_poly.pdbx_seq_one_letter_code
_entity_poly.pdbx_strand_id
1 'polypeptide(L)'
;MIGNAKGTISMAAAAAEHPDKPRLGTRIAYGFGAGAYGVKDGGFSYFLLLFYSQIIGVDARLVGLAITIALVIDAVADPVIGYWSDNLRSRWGRRHPFLYASALPTAATYFLIWDPPAGWSQTSLFWYLLGLATLIRISISFYEIPSTALGPEL
;
A
#
# COMPACT_ATOMS: atom_id res chain seq x y z
N MET A 1 58.96 -20.91 2.10
CA MET A 1 57.52 -21.15 1.71
C MET A 1 56.55 -20.44 2.67
N ILE A 2 56.63 -19.13 2.89
CA ILE A 2 55.76 -18.36 3.80
C ILE A 2 55.14 -17.12 3.09
N GLY A 3 55.21 -17.07 1.77
CA GLY A 3 54.77 -15.88 1.02
C GLY A 3 53.29 -15.83 0.60
N ASN A 4 52.52 -16.92 0.69
CA ASN A 4 51.21 -17.01 0.05
C ASN A 4 49.99 -16.84 1.02
N ALA A 5 50.22 -16.90 2.33
CA ALA A 5 49.12 -16.79 3.31
C ALA A 5 48.59 -15.37 3.48
N LYS A 6 49.44 -14.34 3.30
CA LYS A 6 49.02 -12.93 3.40
C LYS A 6 48.18 -12.46 2.21
N GLY A 7 48.42 -13.02 1.01
CA GLY A 7 47.64 -12.69 -0.17
C GLY A 7 46.22 -13.26 -0.14
N THR A 8 46.05 -14.48 0.36
CA THR A 8 44.75 -15.14 0.49
C THR A 8 43.88 -14.51 1.61
N ILE A 9 44.49 -14.06 2.69
CA ILE A 9 43.73 -13.36 3.75
C ILE A 9 43.30 -11.97 3.28
N SER A 10 44.11 -11.26 2.50
CA SER A 10 43.74 -9.96 1.91
C SER A 10 42.65 -10.07 0.87
N MET A 11 42.66 -11.12 0.03
CA MET A 11 41.55 -11.36 -0.92
C MET A 11 40.28 -11.82 -0.25
N ALA A 12 40.34 -12.61 0.82
CA ALA A 12 39.18 -12.99 1.61
C ALA A 12 38.60 -11.82 2.40
N ALA A 13 39.43 -10.89 2.89
CA ALA A 13 38.97 -9.65 3.52
C ALA A 13 38.34 -8.67 2.53
N ALA A 14 38.81 -8.61 1.28
CA ALA A 14 38.21 -7.80 0.22
C ALA A 14 36.89 -8.40 -0.30
N ALA A 15 36.71 -9.72 -0.20
CA ALA A 15 35.44 -10.38 -0.57
C ALA A 15 34.37 -10.28 0.53
N ALA A 16 34.73 -9.83 1.74
CA ALA A 16 33.81 -9.51 2.83
C ALA A 16 33.33 -8.03 2.78
N GLU A 17 33.58 -7.35 1.67
CA GLU A 17 33.06 -6.01 1.43
C GLU A 17 31.54 -6.11 1.26
N HIS A 18 30.84 -5.59 2.25
CA HIS A 18 29.41 -5.55 2.45
C HIS A 18 28.62 -5.37 1.14
N PRO A 19 27.49 -6.11 0.97
CA PRO A 19 26.57 -5.82 -0.12
C PRO A 19 26.22 -4.33 -0.08
N ASP A 20 26.42 -3.67 -1.20
CA ASP A 20 26.27 -2.24 -1.45
C ASP A 20 25.26 -1.58 -0.54
N LYS A 21 25.75 -0.78 0.43
CA LYS A 21 24.86 0.12 1.14
C LYS A 21 24.20 1.02 0.09
N PRO A 22 22.88 0.98 -0.05
CA PRO A 22 22.22 1.73 -1.10
C PRO A 22 22.68 3.20 -1.03
N ARG A 23 23.05 3.76 -2.18
CA ARG A 23 23.58 5.13 -2.31
C ARG A 23 22.65 6.09 -1.55
N LEU A 24 23.21 7.11 -0.92
CA LEU A 24 22.44 8.08 -0.13
C LEU A 24 21.25 8.64 -0.91
N GLY A 25 21.41 8.87 -2.22
CA GLY A 25 20.34 9.27 -3.12
C GLY A 25 19.18 8.27 -3.21
N THR A 26 19.48 6.96 -3.24
CA THR A 26 18.46 5.90 -3.24
C THR A 26 17.71 5.88 -1.92
N ARG A 27 18.40 6.06 -0.79
CA ARG A 27 17.77 6.14 0.54
C ARG A 27 16.86 7.36 0.67
N ILE A 28 17.30 8.52 0.16
CA ILE A 28 16.50 9.75 0.15
C ILE A 28 15.28 9.57 -0.75
N ALA A 29 15.43 9.00 -1.94
CA ALA A 29 14.32 8.73 -2.85
C ALA A 29 13.28 7.78 -2.24
N TYR A 30 13.73 6.73 -1.55
CA TYR A 30 12.84 5.83 -0.79
C TYR A 30 12.13 6.54 0.36
N GLY A 31 12.85 7.39 1.10
CA GLY A 31 12.28 8.20 2.19
C GLY A 31 11.21 9.17 1.68
N PHE A 32 11.45 9.84 0.55
CA PHE A 32 10.45 10.70 -0.10
C PHE A 32 9.25 9.92 -0.59
N GLY A 33 9.45 8.73 -1.17
CA GLY A 33 8.36 7.85 -1.61
C GLY A 33 7.46 7.42 -0.43
N ALA A 34 8.07 6.98 0.65
CA ALA A 34 7.35 6.59 1.87
C ALA A 34 6.61 7.77 2.52
N GLY A 35 7.23 8.96 2.54
CA GLY A 35 6.59 10.19 3.04
C GLY A 35 5.40 10.61 2.17
N ALA A 36 5.55 10.60 0.86
CA ALA A 36 4.47 10.91 -0.09
C ALA A 36 3.30 9.93 0.06
N TYR A 37 3.59 8.66 0.30
CA TYR A 37 2.57 7.65 0.56
C TYR A 37 1.78 7.92 1.84
N GLY A 38 2.47 8.19 2.95
CA GLY A 38 1.82 8.51 4.22
C GLY A 38 0.95 9.77 4.15
N VAL A 39 1.40 10.80 3.43
CA VAL A 39 0.61 12.02 3.17
C VAL A 39 -0.62 11.71 2.31
N LYS A 40 -0.48 10.88 1.29
CA LYS A 40 -1.60 10.48 0.43
C LYS A 40 -2.67 9.72 1.21
N ASP A 41 -2.28 8.73 2.01
CA ASP A 41 -3.21 7.89 2.77
C ASP A 41 -3.85 8.65 3.94
N GLY A 42 -3.06 9.39 4.71
CA GLY A 42 -3.55 10.26 5.78
C GLY A 42 -4.45 11.37 5.23
N GLY A 43 -4.04 12.01 4.13
CA GLY A 43 -4.82 13.03 3.44
C GLY A 43 -6.17 12.50 2.95
N PHE A 44 -6.19 11.34 2.32
CA PHE A 44 -7.43 10.70 1.87
C PHE A 44 -8.39 10.44 3.03
N SER A 45 -7.93 9.85 4.12
CA SER A 45 -8.76 9.57 5.29
C SER A 45 -9.28 10.86 5.94
N TYR A 46 -8.46 11.90 6.00
CA TYR A 46 -8.83 13.19 6.57
C TYR A 46 -9.86 13.94 5.70
N PHE A 47 -9.65 13.99 4.39
CA PHE A 47 -10.60 14.59 3.45
C PHE A 47 -11.92 13.83 3.43
N LEU A 48 -11.88 12.51 3.52
CA LEU A 48 -13.06 11.67 3.58
C LEU A 48 -13.88 11.95 4.84
N LEU A 49 -13.21 12.08 5.98
CA LEU A 49 -13.85 12.47 7.25
C LEU A 49 -14.53 13.82 7.13
N LEU A 50 -13.84 14.83 6.60
CA LEU A 50 -14.39 16.17 6.40
C LEU A 50 -15.57 16.17 5.43
N PHE A 51 -15.44 15.51 4.29
CA PHE A 51 -16.50 15.45 3.27
C PHE A 51 -17.78 14.82 3.83
N TYR A 52 -17.68 13.66 4.43
CA TYR A 52 -18.86 12.96 4.95
C TYR A 52 -19.48 13.65 6.18
N SER A 53 -18.66 14.24 7.06
CA SER A 53 -19.16 14.90 8.25
C SER A 53 -19.66 16.32 8.01
N GLN A 54 -18.98 17.10 7.14
CA GLN A 54 -19.29 18.52 6.95
C GLN A 54 -20.22 18.79 5.76
N ILE A 55 -20.10 17.99 4.70
CA ILE A 55 -20.87 18.22 3.46
C ILE A 55 -22.11 17.31 3.42
N ILE A 56 -21.92 16.03 3.69
CA ILE A 56 -23.02 15.04 3.66
C ILE A 56 -23.83 15.07 4.97
N GLY A 57 -23.22 15.51 6.09
CA GLY A 57 -23.88 15.62 7.39
C GLY A 57 -23.98 14.30 8.17
N VAL A 58 -23.10 13.34 7.88
CA VAL A 58 -22.98 12.11 8.68
C VAL A 58 -22.27 12.43 9.99
N ASP A 59 -22.70 11.84 11.11
CA ASP A 59 -22.02 12.01 12.39
C ASP A 59 -20.54 11.64 12.27
N ALA A 60 -19.66 12.58 12.67
CA ALA A 60 -18.21 12.41 12.57
C ALA A 60 -17.70 11.16 13.32
N ARG A 61 -18.40 10.73 14.37
CA ARG A 61 -18.08 9.49 15.10
C ARG A 61 -18.30 8.26 14.23
N LEU A 62 -19.40 8.22 13.48
CA LEU A 62 -19.69 7.12 12.54
C LEU A 62 -18.67 7.09 11.40
N VAL A 63 -18.32 8.24 10.84
CA VAL A 63 -17.31 8.34 9.80
C VAL A 63 -15.93 7.88 10.29
N GLY A 64 -15.53 8.35 11.48
CA GLY A 64 -14.27 7.95 12.12
C GLY A 64 -14.24 6.45 12.43
N LEU A 65 -15.36 5.88 12.90
CA LEU A 65 -15.49 4.45 13.15
C LEU A 65 -15.38 3.63 11.85
N ALA A 66 -16.05 4.06 10.78
CA ALA A 66 -15.98 3.39 9.48
C ALA A 66 -14.53 3.39 8.93
N ILE A 67 -13.83 4.52 9.00
CA ILE A 67 -12.43 4.62 8.56
C ILE A 67 -11.54 3.73 9.43
N THR A 68 -11.74 3.70 10.74
CA THR A 68 -10.96 2.86 11.67
C THR A 68 -11.17 1.37 11.38
N ILE A 69 -12.41 0.94 11.17
CA ILE A 69 -12.71 -0.46 10.82
C ILE A 69 -12.06 -0.81 9.47
N ALA A 70 -12.15 0.07 8.48
CA ALA A 70 -11.51 -0.14 7.18
C ALA A 70 -9.98 -0.28 7.32
N LEU A 71 -9.33 0.51 8.18
CA LEU A 71 -7.90 0.40 8.50
C LEU A 71 -7.54 -0.94 9.14
N VAL A 72 -8.36 -1.43 10.07
CA VAL A 72 -8.14 -2.73 10.72
C VAL A 72 -8.27 -3.87 9.72
N ILE A 73 -9.28 -3.80 8.85
CA ILE A 73 -9.46 -4.80 7.77
C ILE A 73 -8.26 -4.79 6.82
N ASP A 74 -7.78 -3.62 6.44
CA ASP A 74 -6.61 -3.41 5.59
C ASP A 74 -5.35 -4.05 6.21
N ALA A 75 -5.08 -3.76 7.48
CA ALA A 75 -3.96 -4.33 8.21
C ALA A 75 -3.96 -5.88 8.25
N VAL A 76 -5.14 -6.50 8.20
CA VAL A 76 -5.28 -7.96 8.11
C VAL A 76 -5.19 -8.43 6.65
N ALA A 77 -5.72 -7.65 5.72
CA ALA A 77 -5.72 -8.00 4.31
C ALA A 77 -4.32 -7.94 3.68
N ASP A 78 -3.49 -6.98 4.07
CA ASP A 78 -2.14 -6.78 3.52
C ASP A 78 -1.25 -8.04 3.58
N PRO A 79 -1.06 -8.71 4.73
CA PRO A 79 -0.26 -9.94 4.77
C PRO A 79 -0.89 -11.09 3.98
N VAL A 80 -2.22 -11.16 3.90
CA VAL A 80 -2.93 -12.16 3.11
C VAL A 80 -2.70 -11.93 1.61
N ILE A 81 -2.81 -10.68 1.16
CA ILE A 81 -2.56 -10.29 -0.23
C ILE A 81 -1.09 -10.51 -0.58
N GLY A 82 -0.17 -10.17 0.31
CA GLY A 82 1.26 -10.41 0.13
C GLY A 82 1.57 -11.89 -0.06
N TYR A 83 1.07 -12.74 0.82
CA TYR A 83 1.22 -14.19 0.71
C TYR A 83 0.63 -14.74 -0.60
N TRP A 84 -0.54 -14.26 -0.99
CA TRP A 84 -1.21 -14.70 -2.22
C TRP A 84 -0.47 -14.24 -3.47
N SER A 85 -0.02 -12.99 -3.48
CA SER A 85 0.79 -12.43 -4.56
C SER A 85 2.10 -13.21 -4.80
N ASP A 86 2.76 -13.64 -3.71
CA ASP A 86 4.02 -14.38 -3.81
C ASP A 86 3.84 -15.83 -4.28
N ASN A 87 2.70 -16.42 -4.00
CA ASN A 87 2.41 -17.81 -4.37
C ASN A 87 1.69 -17.96 -5.72
N LEU A 88 1.18 -16.88 -6.31
CA LEU A 88 0.48 -16.95 -7.59
C LEU A 88 1.45 -17.18 -8.76
N ARG A 89 1.25 -18.28 -9.47
CA ARG A 89 1.96 -18.59 -10.72
C ARG A 89 1.04 -18.25 -11.90
N SER A 90 1.24 -17.09 -12.51
CA SER A 90 0.51 -16.68 -13.71
C SER A 90 1.40 -16.70 -14.96
N ARG A 91 0.79 -16.97 -16.13
CA ARG A 91 1.43 -16.89 -17.45
C ARG A 91 1.91 -15.47 -17.80
N TRP A 92 1.34 -14.45 -17.13
CA TRP A 92 1.63 -13.03 -17.35
C TRP A 92 2.61 -12.46 -16.31
N GLY A 93 3.34 -13.35 -15.58
CA GLY A 93 4.18 -12.98 -14.45
C GLY A 93 3.42 -13.07 -13.10
N ARG A 94 4.18 -13.12 -12.00
CA ARG A 94 3.59 -13.30 -10.66
C ARG A 94 2.68 -12.15 -10.23
N ARG A 95 2.95 -10.93 -10.69
CA ARG A 95 2.42 -9.69 -10.11
C ARG A 95 1.59 -8.85 -11.08
N HIS A 96 1.77 -9.00 -12.40
CA HIS A 96 1.05 -8.21 -13.41
C HIS A 96 -0.49 -8.35 -13.36
N PRO A 97 -1.08 -9.56 -13.16
CA PRO A 97 -2.54 -9.67 -13.11
C PRO A 97 -3.16 -8.90 -11.96
N PHE A 98 -2.47 -8.78 -10.81
CA PHE A 98 -2.96 -7.99 -9.68
C PHE A 98 -2.99 -6.49 -9.98
N LEU A 99 -1.97 -5.98 -10.68
CA LEU A 99 -1.90 -4.57 -11.08
C LEU A 99 -3.06 -4.17 -11.99
N TYR A 100 -3.37 -5.02 -12.98
CA TYR A 100 -4.49 -4.75 -13.90
C TYR A 100 -5.86 -4.97 -13.25
N ALA A 101 -6.00 -6.01 -12.42
CA ALA A 101 -7.25 -6.32 -11.75
C ALA A 101 -7.64 -5.28 -10.70
N SER A 102 -6.67 -4.57 -10.10
CA SER A 102 -6.91 -3.53 -9.09
C SER A 102 -7.30 -2.17 -9.68
N ALA A 103 -6.87 -1.86 -10.91
CA ALA A 103 -7.06 -0.54 -11.50
C ALA A 103 -8.54 -0.17 -11.70
N LEU A 104 -9.33 -1.09 -12.27
CA LEU A 104 -10.77 -0.87 -12.52
C LEU A 104 -11.58 -0.74 -11.22
N PRO A 105 -11.48 -1.66 -10.23
CA PRO A 105 -12.18 -1.51 -8.96
C PRO A 105 -11.78 -0.24 -8.22
N THR A 106 -10.49 0.11 -8.22
CA THR A 106 -10.00 1.33 -7.57
C THR A 106 -10.65 2.57 -8.20
N ALA A 107 -10.67 2.69 -9.52
CA ALA A 107 -11.26 3.83 -10.20
C ALA A 107 -12.77 3.92 -9.94
N ALA A 108 -13.49 2.80 -10.03
CA ALA A 108 -14.94 2.77 -9.81
C ALA A 108 -15.31 3.11 -8.36
N THR A 109 -14.62 2.54 -7.38
CA THR A 109 -14.89 2.81 -5.97
C THR A 109 -14.47 4.21 -5.56
N TYR A 110 -13.40 4.75 -6.16
CA TYR A 110 -12.99 6.14 -5.94
C TYR A 110 -14.04 7.11 -6.46
N PHE A 111 -14.65 6.83 -7.59
CA PHE A 111 -15.74 7.64 -8.12
C PHE A 111 -16.98 7.57 -7.21
N LEU A 112 -17.38 6.37 -6.81
CA LEU A 112 -18.57 6.14 -6.00
C LEU A 112 -18.47 6.74 -4.59
N ILE A 113 -17.30 6.76 -3.97
CA ILE A 113 -17.14 7.28 -2.61
C ILE A 113 -17.36 8.79 -2.52
N TRP A 114 -17.14 9.52 -3.63
CA TRP A 114 -17.36 10.97 -3.70
C TRP A 114 -18.76 11.37 -4.18
N ASP A 115 -19.59 10.40 -4.57
CA ASP A 115 -20.97 10.60 -5.01
C ASP A 115 -21.93 9.72 -4.20
N PRO A 116 -22.06 9.95 -2.87
CA PRO A 116 -22.96 9.17 -2.03
C PRO A 116 -24.43 9.46 -2.38
N PRO A 117 -25.30 8.44 -2.37
CA PRO A 117 -26.71 8.60 -2.67
C PRO A 117 -27.40 9.59 -1.70
N ALA A 118 -28.07 10.59 -2.26
CA ALA A 118 -28.82 11.56 -1.48
C ALA A 118 -30.06 10.93 -0.81
N GLY A 119 -30.35 11.37 0.41
CA GLY A 119 -31.53 10.94 1.14
C GLY A 119 -31.42 9.60 1.89
N TRP A 120 -30.23 9.01 1.94
CA TRP A 120 -30.02 7.81 2.73
C TRP A 120 -29.90 8.12 4.23
N SER A 121 -30.28 7.13 5.07
CA SER A 121 -30.15 7.25 6.52
C SER A 121 -28.67 7.25 6.95
N GLN A 122 -28.39 7.77 8.15
CA GLN A 122 -27.05 7.76 8.74
C GLN A 122 -26.41 6.36 8.76
N THR A 123 -27.21 5.34 9.10
CA THR A 123 -26.77 3.95 9.13
C THR A 123 -26.45 3.42 7.74
N SER A 124 -27.26 3.74 6.73
CA SER A 124 -27.00 3.33 5.34
C SER A 124 -25.75 3.98 4.79
N LEU A 125 -25.53 5.26 5.07
CA LEU A 125 -24.32 5.99 4.68
C LEU A 125 -23.08 5.45 5.38
N PHE A 126 -23.19 5.02 6.63
CA PHE A 126 -22.10 4.36 7.36
C PHE A 126 -21.66 3.07 6.66
N TRP A 127 -22.59 2.18 6.32
CA TRP A 127 -22.29 0.93 5.64
C TRP A 127 -21.74 1.16 4.22
N TYR A 128 -22.27 2.14 3.52
CA TYR A 128 -21.79 2.56 2.21
C TYR A 128 -20.34 3.04 2.28
N LEU A 129 -20.04 3.95 3.20
CA LEU A 129 -18.70 4.47 3.43
C LEU A 129 -17.72 3.36 3.85
N LEU A 130 -18.12 2.51 4.81
CA LEU A 130 -17.30 1.39 5.27
C LEU A 130 -16.98 0.42 4.13
N GLY A 131 -17.97 0.03 3.34
CA GLY A 131 -17.79 -0.88 2.21
C GLY A 131 -16.87 -0.32 1.15
N LEU A 132 -17.09 0.92 0.71
CA LEU A 132 -16.26 1.56 -0.31
C LEU A 132 -14.86 1.89 0.19
N ALA A 133 -14.71 2.40 1.42
CA ALA A 133 -13.39 2.68 1.99
C ALA A 133 -12.55 1.39 2.12
N THR A 134 -13.16 0.31 2.57
CA THR A 134 -12.50 -1.01 2.64
C THR A 134 -12.12 -1.51 1.24
N LEU A 135 -13.02 -1.40 0.27
CA LEU A 135 -12.77 -1.87 -1.09
C LEU A 135 -11.66 -1.06 -1.78
N ILE A 136 -11.63 0.25 -1.59
CA ILE A 136 -10.54 1.11 -2.10
C ILE A 136 -9.21 0.68 -1.49
N ARG A 137 -9.12 0.49 -0.18
CA ARG A 137 -7.90 0.08 0.51
C ARG A 137 -7.40 -1.26 0.02
N ILE A 138 -8.25 -2.26 -0.01
CA ILE A 138 -7.93 -3.60 -0.55
C ILE A 138 -7.45 -3.49 -2.00
N SER A 139 -8.13 -2.73 -2.85
CA SER A 139 -7.75 -2.54 -4.25
C SER A 139 -6.38 -1.86 -4.39
N ILE A 140 -6.09 -0.88 -3.54
CA ILE A 140 -4.78 -0.22 -3.51
C ILE A 140 -3.70 -1.19 -3.04
N SER A 141 -3.95 -2.02 -2.01
CA SER A 141 -3.02 -3.04 -1.53
C SER A 141 -2.71 -4.09 -2.60
N PHE A 142 -3.68 -4.47 -3.41
CA PHE A 142 -3.46 -5.34 -4.58
C PHE A 142 -2.50 -4.72 -5.63
N TYR A 143 -2.45 -3.41 -5.73
CA TYR A 143 -1.51 -2.70 -6.59
C TYR A 143 -0.16 -2.51 -5.91
N GLU A 144 -0.15 -2.07 -4.67
CA GLU A 144 1.03 -1.54 -3.98
C GLU A 144 1.97 -2.65 -3.49
N ILE A 145 1.43 -3.71 -2.89
CA ILE A 145 2.23 -4.82 -2.36
C ILE A 145 3.05 -5.49 -3.47
N PRO A 146 2.47 -5.88 -4.63
CA PRO A 146 3.27 -6.40 -5.74
C PRO A 146 4.23 -5.38 -6.35
N SER A 147 3.84 -4.10 -6.39
CA SER A 147 4.63 -3.01 -6.96
C SER A 147 5.89 -2.73 -6.14
N THR A 148 5.77 -2.64 -4.82
CA THR A 148 6.92 -2.38 -3.92
C THR A 148 7.90 -3.55 -3.90
N ALA A 149 7.41 -4.77 -4.06
CA ALA A 149 8.25 -5.96 -4.10
C ALA A 149 9.02 -6.14 -5.42
N LEU A 150 8.66 -5.39 -6.49
CA LEU A 150 9.43 -5.33 -7.75
C LEU A 150 10.66 -4.40 -7.64
N GLY A 151 10.65 -3.43 -6.74
CA GLY A 151 11.72 -2.45 -6.59
C GLY A 151 13.12 -3.02 -6.33
N PRO A 152 13.30 -4.05 -5.49
CA PRO A 152 14.59 -4.69 -5.25
C PRO A 152 15.07 -5.61 -6.37
N GLU A 153 14.20 -6.00 -7.31
CA GLU A 153 14.53 -6.90 -8.42
C GLU A 153 15.04 -6.16 -9.69
N LEU A 154 14.95 -4.83 -9.67
CA LEU A 154 15.44 -3.93 -10.74
C LEU A 154 16.82 -3.36 -10.38
#